data_ffce3e1184bcef7602936ec11c618aab
#
_entry.id   ffce3e1184bcef7602936ec11c618aab
#
_cell.length_a   1.000
_cell.length_b   1.000
_cell.length_c   1.000
_cell.angle_alpha   90.00
_cell.angle_beta   90.00
_cell.angle_gamma   90.00
#
_symmetry.space_group_name_H-M   'P 1'
#
loop_
_entity.id
_entity.type
_entity.pdbx_description
1 polymer ?
#
loop_
_entity_poly.entity_id
_entity_poly.type
_entity_poly.pdbx_seq_one_letter_code
_entity_poly.pdbx_strand_id
1 'polypeptide(L)'
;MTIGDVAESGNPRTDPSTRSTDYEAMKPYWNKVDTFLGGVDAMRKAGEQYLPRFQEEKAGSKDSSGRSYDPYVLRLAKTPFTNIYEDILRNLSSKPFGREVKLKDPPPEYEALEENIDGMGRSLHVFANEWFRDAVNHAISWVMVDFSKPTPRPDGFPLTRADEQSQNLRPYWCFVPATAVIAIYSDWENQIEIITHARVLEPQIVLDGYLEVLVERVRVMDREVIGRDVAGKPNKWGPPTYKLWELIRPPPNATSPEIWQVVDEGVYTIGVIPLIPFITGERLAGTYQVTPPLRTIADLQIQEYNEESNLQNILDLTGFPMYAGIGVDKPEEPLVVGPRSIIWVPPPSSGPQGDFKAVEPAGTSIKIVFDKLQNTRTEMRDLGMQPLTQSNLTVITTGQVAVKANSQVQAWSIRFADALEQCWQLTADWLGDATFEPEVLVTKDFNAGMDDGTGFKSDLELRKNKDISGEAIVDAAIRYGYLPEDFDYKADQEIVAKEAEDAMANTMVTIDPVTGKPLQAPIAQAVPPTATGNGQTPPAQPPPGQ
;
A
#
# COMPACT_ATOMS: atom_id res chain seq x y z
N MET A 1 15.38 28.53 -28.99
CA MET A 1 16.12 27.49 -28.26
C MET A 1 17.55 27.96 -28.16
N THR A 2 18.01 28.25 -26.98
CA THR A 2 19.42 28.61 -26.73
C THR A 2 20.24 27.32 -26.62
N ILE A 3 21.37 27.25 -27.28
CA ILE A 3 22.30 26.09 -27.34
C ILE A 3 22.78 25.60 -25.94
N GLY A 4 22.35 26.26 -24.86
CA GLY A 4 22.71 25.94 -23.48
C GLY A 4 21.84 24.89 -22.77
N ASP A 5 20.73 24.44 -23.36
CA ASP A 5 19.75 23.57 -22.70
C ASP A 5 19.80 22.10 -23.16
N VAL A 6 20.94 21.67 -23.69
CA VAL A 6 21.16 20.27 -24.12
C VAL A 6 22.22 19.65 -23.24
N ALA A 7 21.88 18.53 -22.59
CA ALA A 7 22.81 17.75 -21.79
C ALA A 7 23.17 16.45 -22.53
N GLU A 8 24.44 16.06 -22.49
CA GLU A 8 24.89 14.78 -23.05
C GLU A 8 24.56 13.64 -22.07
N SER A 9 23.91 12.59 -22.57
CA SER A 9 23.64 11.39 -21.80
C SER A 9 24.94 10.73 -21.33
N GLY A 10 24.97 10.31 -20.07
CA GLY A 10 26.12 9.64 -19.45
C GLY A 10 27.16 10.55 -18.78
N ASN A 11 27.05 11.89 -18.89
CA ASN A 11 27.85 12.80 -18.08
C ASN A 11 27.09 13.20 -16.80
N PRO A 12 27.52 12.74 -15.59
CA PRO A 12 26.79 13.00 -14.35
C PRO A 12 26.57 14.48 -14.01
N ARG A 13 27.33 15.40 -14.62
CA ARG A 13 27.19 16.84 -14.40
C ARG A 13 26.14 17.50 -15.26
N THR A 14 25.79 16.90 -16.38
CA THR A 14 24.87 17.46 -17.37
C THR A 14 23.67 16.54 -17.63
N ASP A 15 23.69 15.31 -17.12
CA ASP A 15 22.63 14.33 -17.26
C ASP A 15 21.58 14.52 -16.16
N PRO A 16 20.35 14.96 -16.49
CA PRO A 16 19.28 15.16 -15.52
C PRO A 16 18.81 13.86 -14.85
N SER A 17 19.07 12.69 -15.45
CA SER A 17 18.71 11.38 -14.89
C SER A 17 19.70 10.88 -13.82
N THR A 18 20.78 11.64 -13.54
CA THR A 18 21.73 11.27 -12.50
C THR A 18 21.05 11.18 -11.14
N ARG A 19 21.23 10.06 -10.44
CA ARG A 19 20.60 9.78 -9.16
C ARG A 19 21.39 10.36 -7.99
N SER A 20 20.66 10.70 -6.91
CA SER A 20 21.28 11.12 -5.65
C SER A 20 21.87 9.94 -4.88
N THR A 21 22.78 10.24 -3.94
CA THR A 21 23.32 9.23 -3.01
C THR A 21 22.23 8.62 -2.12
N ASP A 22 21.24 9.41 -1.71
CA ASP A 22 20.10 8.95 -0.90
C ASP A 22 19.25 7.94 -1.69
N TYR A 23 19.00 8.22 -2.98
CA TYR A 23 18.30 7.31 -3.87
C TYR A 23 19.03 5.96 -4.01
N GLU A 24 20.33 6.00 -4.30
CA GLU A 24 21.13 4.79 -4.48
C GLU A 24 21.26 3.98 -3.18
N ALA A 25 21.21 4.63 -2.01
CA ALA A 25 21.20 3.95 -0.71
C ALA A 25 19.86 3.21 -0.43
N MET A 26 18.74 3.78 -0.89
CA MET A 26 17.39 3.18 -0.69
C MET A 26 17.00 2.17 -1.76
N LYS A 27 17.48 2.33 -2.98
CA LYS A 27 17.14 1.52 -4.15
C LYS A 27 17.27 -0.01 -3.95
N PRO A 28 18.30 -0.56 -3.26
CA PRO A 28 18.38 -2.00 -3.03
C PRO A 28 17.21 -2.55 -2.23
N TYR A 29 16.69 -1.78 -1.28
CA TYR A 29 15.50 -2.15 -0.52
C TYR A 29 14.26 -2.09 -1.42
N TRP A 30 14.07 -1.00 -2.17
CA TRP A 30 12.94 -0.83 -3.09
C TRP A 30 12.86 -1.96 -4.11
N ASN A 31 13.97 -2.27 -4.78
CA ASN A 31 14.02 -3.39 -5.74
C ASN A 31 13.65 -4.73 -5.09
N LYS A 32 14.03 -4.94 -3.83
CA LYS A 32 13.70 -6.15 -3.07
C LYS A 32 12.20 -6.29 -2.87
N VAL A 33 11.55 -5.26 -2.31
CA VAL A 33 10.12 -5.29 -2.00
C VAL A 33 9.26 -5.29 -3.26
N ASP A 34 9.66 -4.59 -4.31
CA ASP A 34 8.98 -4.62 -5.62
C ASP A 34 9.05 -6.01 -6.25
N THR A 35 10.17 -6.72 -6.08
CA THR A 35 10.29 -8.11 -6.53
C THR A 35 9.31 -9.02 -5.78
N PHE A 36 9.08 -8.81 -4.49
CA PHE A 36 8.08 -9.58 -3.73
C PHE A 36 6.67 -9.32 -4.25
N LEU A 37 6.32 -8.06 -4.52
CA LEU A 37 5.02 -7.70 -5.06
C LEU A 37 4.80 -8.22 -6.49
N GLY A 38 5.87 -8.43 -7.25
CA GLY A 38 5.84 -9.09 -8.55
C GLY A 38 5.59 -10.61 -8.48
N GLY A 39 5.53 -11.18 -7.27
CA GLY A 39 5.21 -12.59 -7.02
C GLY A 39 6.27 -13.57 -7.50
N VAL A 40 5.85 -14.84 -7.68
CA VAL A 40 6.76 -15.94 -8.00
C VAL A 40 7.55 -15.75 -9.30
N ASP A 41 6.95 -15.10 -10.28
CA ASP A 41 7.62 -14.89 -11.59
C ASP A 41 8.73 -13.85 -11.48
N ALA A 42 8.52 -12.78 -10.71
CA ALA A 42 9.55 -11.79 -10.42
C ALA A 42 10.68 -12.39 -9.59
N MET A 43 10.37 -13.23 -8.59
CA MET A 43 11.36 -13.96 -7.78
C MET A 43 12.20 -14.90 -8.64
N ARG A 44 11.57 -15.64 -9.55
CA ARG A 44 12.28 -16.50 -10.52
C ARG A 44 13.16 -15.71 -11.47
N LYS A 45 12.69 -14.55 -11.93
CA LYS A 45 13.47 -13.65 -12.79
C LYS A 45 14.68 -13.06 -12.05
N ALA A 46 14.55 -12.74 -10.77
CA ALA A 46 15.65 -12.25 -9.93
C ALA A 46 16.70 -13.35 -9.67
N GLY A 47 16.29 -14.62 -9.64
CA GLY A 47 17.17 -15.80 -9.62
C GLY A 47 18.17 -15.78 -8.46
N GLU A 48 19.46 -15.83 -8.80
CA GLU A 48 20.56 -15.95 -7.83
C GLU A 48 20.66 -14.79 -6.82
N GLN A 49 20.04 -13.64 -7.12
CA GLN A 49 20.02 -12.51 -6.20
C GLN A 49 19.30 -12.84 -4.88
N TYR A 50 18.23 -13.63 -4.94
CA TYR A 50 17.42 -14.01 -3.76
C TYR A 50 17.42 -15.51 -3.46
N LEU A 51 17.82 -16.34 -4.43
CA LEU A 51 17.97 -17.78 -4.27
C LEU A 51 19.36 -18.21 -4.76
N PRO A 52 20.41 -18.12 -3.93
CA PRO A 52 21.77 -18.45 -4.34
C PRO A 52 21.91 -19.94 -4.70
N ARG A 53 22.86 -20.23 -5.60
CA ARG A 53 23.21 -21.62 -5.96
C ARG A 53 23.82 -22.37 -4.78
N PHE A 54 23.50 -23.65 -4.69
CA PHE A 54 24.28 -24.58 -3.88
C PHE A 54 25.64 -24.86 -4.54
N GLN A 55 26.61 -25.29 -3.74
CA GLN A 55 27.97 -25.58 -4.26
C GLN A 55 27.98 -26.68 -5.32
N GLU A 56 27.02 -27.62 -5.25
CA GLU A 56 26.86 -28.75 -6.16
C GLU A 56 26.14 -28.37 -7.48
N GLU A 57 25.44 -27.25 -7.50
CA GLU A 57 24.66 -26.80 -8.67
C GLU A 57 25.54 -26.10 -9.70
N LYS A 58 26.20 -26.90 -10.55
CA LYS A 58 27.05 -26.39 -11.62
C LYS A 58 26.27 -26.35 -12.93
N ALA A 59 26.33 -25.23 -13.64
CA ALA A 59 25.81 -25.13 -14.98
C ALA A 59 26.51 -26.15 -15.90
N GLY A 60 25.73 -26.78 -16.81
CA GLY A 60 26.26 -27.78 -17.75
C GLY A 60 26.45 -29.18 -17.14
N SER A 61 25.86 -29.48 -15.98
CA SER A 61 25.71 -30.85 -15.49
C SER A 61 25.03 -31.73 -16.55
N LYS A 62 25.39 -33.00 -16.58
CA LYS A 62 24.82 -33.96 -17.54
C LYS A 62 23.91 -34.94 -16.82
N ASP A 63 22.75 -35.20 -17.43
CA ASP A 63 21.85 -36.27 -16.98
C ASP A 63 22.37 -37.68 -17.39
N SER A 64 21.66 -38.71 -16.98
CA SER A 64 22.00 -40.10 -17.32
C SER A 64 22.02 -40.41 -18.82
N SER A 65 21.36 -39.57 -19.63
CA SER A 65 21.33 -39.64 -21.09
C SER A 65 22.39 -38.75 -21.75
N GLY A 66 23.24 -38.06 -20.98
CA GLY A 66 24.30 -37.17 -21.46
C GLY A 66 23.83 -35.79 -21.92
N ARG A 67 22.55 -35.43 -21.69
CA ARG A 67 22.03 -34.08 -21.95
C ARG A 67 22.50 -33.11 -20.89
N SER A 68 22.96 -31.94 -21.34
CA SER A 68 23.33 -30.87 -20.44
C SER A 68 22.07 -30.23 -19.82
N TYR A 69 22.09 -30.01 -18.50
CA TYR A 69 21.04 -29.33 -17.76
C TYR A 69 21.65 -28.46 -16.65
N ASP A 70 20.86 -27.54 -16.12
CA ASP A 70 21.25 -26.73 -14.97
C ASP A 70 20.36 -27.12 -13.76
N PRO A 71 20.94 -27.79 -12.75
CA PRO A 71 20.18 -28.19 -11.55
C PRO A 71 19.52 -27.00 -10.84
N TYR A 72 20.19 -25.85 -10.85
CA TYR A 72 19.68 -24.62 -10.27
C TYR A 72 18.37 -24.17 -10.93
N VAL A 73 18.31 -24.19 -12.27
CA VAL A 73 17.09 -23.79 -13.00
C VAL A 73 15.92 -24.70 -12.64
N LEU A 74 16.16 -25.99 -12.47
CA LEU A 74 15.13 -26.94 -12.02
C LEU A 74 14.66 -26.63 -10.60
N ARG A 75 15.58 -26.36 -9.66
CA ARG A 75 15.24 -25.98 -8.29
C ARG A 75 14.47 -24.67 -8.27
N LEU A 76 14.94 -23.65 -8.97
CA LEU A 76 14.29 -22.33 -9.07
C LEU A 76 12.84 -22.44 -9.60
N ALA A 77 12.63 -23.30 -10.63
CA ALA A 77 11.29 -23.52 -11.20
C ALA A 77 10.33 -24.22 -10.21
N LYS A 78 10.84 -25.09 -9.36
CA LYS A 78 10.05 -25.86 -8.37
C LYS A 78 9.82 -25.12 -7.06
N THR A 79 10.72 -24.20 -6.69
CA THR A 79 10.63 -23.48 -5.41
C THR A 79 9.35 -22.65 -5.38
N PRO A 80 8.44 -22.91 -4.43
CA PRO A 80 7.27 -22.08 -4.23
C PRO A 80 7.67 -20.76 -3.57
N PHE A 81 6.84 -19.72 -3.74
CA PHE A 81 7.00 -18.44 -3.08
C PHE A 81 5.72 -18.08 -2.33
N THR A 82 5.78 -18.07 -1.00
CA THR A 82 4.68 -17.66 -0.13
C THR A 82 4.90 -16.21 0.29
N ASN A 83 4.15 -15.28 -0.30
CA ASN A 83 4.35 -13.85 -0.10
C ASN A 83 3.70 -13.35 1.21
N ILE A 84 4.34 -13.61 2.34
CA ILE A 84 3.90 -13.14 3.66
C ILE A 84 4.11 -11.63 3.81
N TYR A 85 5.15 -11.09 3.18
CA TYR A 85 5.43 -9.66 3.17
C TYR A 85 4.25 -8.86 2.60
N GLU A 86 3.69 -9.28 1.46
CA GLU A 86 2.55 -8.60 0.84
C GLU A 86 1.29 -8.68 1.71
N ASP A 87 1.05 -9.83 2.36
CA ASP A 87 -0.08 -9.99 3.28
C ASP A 87 0.02 -9.01 4.46
N ILE A 88 1.21 -8.86 5.04
CA ILE A 88 1.48 -7.89 6.10
C ILE A 88 1.30 -6.45 5.60
N LEU A 89 1.89 -6.12 4.44
CA LEU A 89 1.76 -4.79 3.83
C LEU A 89 0.30 -4.43 3.60
N ARG A 90 -0.49 -5.35 3.03
CA ARG A 90 -1.92 -5.16 2.77
C ARG A 90 -2.70 -4.93 4.06
N ASN A 91 -2.43 -5.72 5.08
CA ASN A 91 -3.08 -5.59 6.38
C ASN A 91 -2.79 -4.23 7.03
N LEU A 92 -1.52 -3.80 7.07
CA LEU A 92 -1.14 -2.53 7.69
C LEU A 92 -1.65 -1.32 6.91
N SER A 93 -1.56 -1.37 5.57
CA SER A 93 -1.95 -0.24 4.72
C SER A 93 -3.46 -0.05 4.58
N SER A 94 -4.28 -1.09 4.79
CA SER A 94 -5.74 -0.99 4.69
C SER A 94 -6.41 -0.38 5.93
N LYS A 95 -5.76 -0.41 7.09
CA LYS A 95 -6.38 0.02 8.36
C LYS A 95 -6.89 1.47 8.36
N PRO A 96 -6.13 2.48 7.86
CA PRO A 96 -6.61 3.87 7.85
C PRO A 96 -7.82 4.10 6.94
N PHE A 97 -8.08 3.17 6.02
CA PHE A 97 -9.11 3.25 4.99
C PHE A 97 -10.35 2.40 5.29
N GLY A 98 -10.52 2.00 6.54
CA GLY A 98 -11.77 1.37 7.02
C GLY A 98 -12.97 2.32 6.99
N ARG A 99 -12.71 3.61 6.94
CA ARG A 99 -13.66 4.69 6.68
C ARG A 99 -13.19 5.52 5.52
N GLU A 100 -14.12 6.24 4.90
CA GLU A 100 -13.80 7.14 3.80
C GLU A 100 -12.89 8.28 4.27
N VAL A 101 -11.79 8.48 3.53
CA VAL A 101 -10.93 9.66 3.70
C VAL A 101 -11.55 10.80 2.93
N LYS A 102 -11.86 11.89 3.62
CA LYS A 102 -12.54 13.06 3.05
C LYS A 102 -12.18 14.34 3.78
N LEU A 103 -12.43 15.48 3.15
CA LEU A 103 -12.37 16.78 3.79
C LEU A 103 -13.52 16.92 4.79
N LYS A 104 -13.29 17.68 5.84
CA LYS A 104 -14.32 18.07 6.79
C LYS A 104 -15.00 19.35 6.32
N ASP A 105 -16.31 19.28 6.12
CA ASP A 105 -17.16 20.43 5.74
C ASP A 105 -16.59 21.24 4.55
N PRO A 106 -16.21 20.61 3.41
CA PRO A 106 -15.58 21.32 2.31
C PRO A 106 -16.54 22.28 1.61
N PRO A 107 -16.05 23.43 1.12
CA PRO A 107 -16.78 24.23 0.15
C PRO A 107 -17.10 23.44 -1.13
N PRO A 108 -18.18 23.75 -1.87
CA PRO A 108 -18.63 22.96 -3.03
C PRO A 108 -17.57 22.80 -4.14
N GLU A 109 -16.66 23.76 -4.31
CA GLU A 109 -15.57 23.69 -5.28
C GLU A 109 -14.51 22.64 -4.90
N TYR A 110 -14.25 22.46 -3.62
CA TYR A 110 -13.32 21.44 -3.11
C TYR A 110 -13.97 20.05 -3.09
N GLU A 111 -15.28 19.97 -2.80
CA GLU A 111 -16.04 18.73 -2.89
C GLU A 111 -15.99 18.13 -4.30
N ALA A 112 -16.14 18.95 -5.34
CA ALA A 112 -16.01 18.52 -6.72
C ALA A 112 -14.57 18.04 -7.08
N LEU A 113 -13.54 18.62 -6.45
CA LEU A 113 -12.16 18.17 -6.62
C LEU A 113 -11.92 16.84 -5.89
N GLU A 114 -12.52 16.64 -4.71
CA GLU A 114 -12.41 15.42 -3.92
C GLU A 114 -12.91 14.17 -4.68
N GLU A 115 -13.98 14.31 -5.47
CA GLU A 115 -14.52 13.22 -6.29
C GLU A 115 -13.60 12.79 -7.45
N ASN A 116 -12.75 13.71 -7.93
CA ASN A 116 -11.82 13.46 -9.04
C ASN A 116 -10.52 14.24 -8.84
N ILE A 117 -9.74 13.82 -7.86
CA ILE A 117 -8.57 14.58 -7.39
C ILE A 117 -7.42 14.61 -8.41
N ASP A 118 -7.26 13.55 -9.19
CA ASP A 118 -6.15 13.37 -10.14
C ASP A 118 -6.51 13.74 -11.60
N GLY A 119 -7.76 14.05 -11.88
CA GLY A 119 -8.23 14.28 -13.25
C GLY A 119 -8.52 13.02 -14.06
N MET A 120 -8.30 11.83 -13.48
CA MET A 120 -8.56 10.53 -14.10
C MET A 120 -9.83 9.84 -13.55
N GLY A 121 -10.58 10.52 -12.68
CA GLY A 121 -11.82 10.00 -12.08
C GLY A 121 -11.61 9.24 -10.77
N ARG A 122 -10.44 9.32 -10.14
CA ARG A 122 -10.22 8.73 -8.82
C ARG A 122 -10.61 9.71 -7.72
N SER A 123 -11.39 9.24 -6.75
CA SER A 123 -11.71 10.00 -5.54
C SER A 123 -10.48 10.14 -4.64
N LEU A 124 -10.51 11.12 -3.73
CA LEU A 124 -9.48 11.32 -2.72
C LEU A 124 -9.19 10.02 -1.94
N HIS A 125 -10.23 9.29 -1.53
CA HIS A 125 -10.08 8.04 -0.78
C HIS A 125 -9.26 6.98 -1.53
N VAL A 126 -9.56 6.75 -2.82
CA VAL A 126 -8.85 5.76 -3.65
C VAL A 126 -7.42 6.19 -3.89
N PHE A 127 -7.20 7.47 -4.20
CA PHE A 127 -5.88 8.05 -4.41
C PHE A 127 -5.01 7.98 -3.14
N ALA A 128 -5.59 8.36 -2.00
CA ALA A 128 -4.93 8.32 -0.70
C ALA A 128 -4.51 6.91 -0.29
N ASN A 129 -5.34 5.89 -0.58
CA ASN A 129 -5.01 4.49 -0.30
C ASN A 129 -3.76 4.03 -1.09
N GLU A 130 -3.67 4.37 -2.37
CA GLU A 130 -2.52 4.05 -3.20
C GLU A 130 -1.24 4.73 -2.67
N TRP A 131 -1.32 6.02 -2.34
CA TRP A 131 -0.20 6.79 -1.80
C TRP A 131 0.28 6.24 -0.47
N PHE A 132 -0.64 5.96 0.46
CA PHE A 132 -0.31 5.39 1.76
C PHE A 132 0.36 4.02 1.64
N ARG A 133 -0.19 3.14 0.79
CA ARG A 133 0.37 1.80 0.57
C ARG A 133 1.80 1.86 0.03
N ASP A 134 2.06 2.74 -0.94
CA ASP A 134 3.39 2.92 -1.51
C ASP A 134 4.38 3.42 -0.45
N ALA A 135 3.98 4.39 0.38
CA ALA A 135 4.83 4.89 1.45
C ALA A 135 5.13 3.85 2.53
N VAL A 136 4.18 2.96 2.86
CA VAL A 136 4.45 1.85 3.80
C VAL A 136 5.42 0.85 3.18
N ASN A 137 5.30 0.57 1.87
CA ASN A 137 6.18 -0.34 1.14
C ASN A 137 7.61 0.21 0.99
N HIS A 138 7.74 1.47 0.55
CA HIS A 138 9.02 2.08 0.19
C HIS A 138 9.61 3.00 1.27
N ALA A 139 8.91 3.16 2.40
CA ALA A 139 9.23 4.04 3.53
C ALA A 139 9.00 5.54 3.28
N ILE A 140 8.89 5.96 2.04
CA ILE A 140 8.59 7.31 1.58
C ILE A 140 7.85 7.23 0.26
N SER A 141 6.91 8.14 0.03
CA SER A 141 6.23 8.32 -1.25
C SER A 141 5.78 9.78 -1.40
N TRP A 142 5.36 10.18 -2.59
CA TRP A 142 5.20 11.59 -2.90
C TRP A 142 3.90 11.87 -3.64
N VAL A 143 3.41 13.09 -3.47
CA VAL A 143 2.37 13.68 -4.31
C VAL A 143 2.88 15.01 -4.84
N MET A 144 2.71 15.23 -6.13
CA MET A 144 2.91 16.52 -6.76
C MET A 144 1.55 17.15 -7.03
N VAL A 145 1.33 18.36 -6.50
CA VAL A 145 0.12 19.14 -6.76
C VAL A 145 0.39 20.11 -7.90
N ASP A 146 -0.06 19.77 -9.10
CA ASP A 146 0.18 20.56 -10.32
C ASP A 146 -1.10 21.26 -10.77
N PHE A 147 -0.99 22.16 -11.71
CA PHE A 147 -2.12 22.91 -12.28
C PHE A 147 -2.19 22.70 -13.79
N SER A 148 -3.41 22.58 -14.30
CA SER A 148 -3.66 22.37 -15.73
C SER A 148 -3.02 23.48 -16.56
N LYS A 149 -2.26 23.12 -17.60
CA LYS A 149 -1.65 24.10 -18.49
C LYS A 149 -2.69 24.78 -19.36
N PRO A 150 -2.75 26.13 -19.31
CA PRO A 150 -3.68 26.86 -20.16
C PRO A 150 -3.24 26.80 -21.63
N THR A 151 -4.20 26.56 -22.52
CA THR A 151 -3.98 26.78 -23.95
C THR A 151 -4.13 28.27 -24.25
N PRO A 152 -3.08 28.93 -24.78
CA PRO A 152 -3.14 30.35 -25.09
C PRO A 152 -4.28 30.65 -26.09
N ARG A 153 -4.90 31.80 -25.92
CA ARG A 153 -5.90 32.27 -26.89
C ARG A 153 -5.25 32.53 -28.25
N PRO A 154 -5.93 32.21 -29.36
CA PRO A 154 -5.43 32.49 -30.72
C PRO A 154 -5.20 33.98 -31.01
N ASP A 155 -5.90 34.86 -30.30
CA ASP A 155 -5.80 36.31 -30.41
C ASP A 155 -4.69 36.96 -29.57
N GLY A 156 -3.98 36.15 -28.76
CA GLY A 156 -2.88 36.58 -27.90
C GLY A 156 -3.29 37.38 -26.66
N PHE A 157 -4.58 37.52 -26.39
CA PHE A 157 -5.06 38.19 -25.18
C PHE A 157 -4.97 37.22 -23.95
N PRO A 158 -4.90 37.77 -22.73
CA PRO A 158 -4.98 36.99 -21.50
C PRO A 158 -6.26 36.16 -21.45
N LEU A 159 -6.18 34.99 -20.85
CA LEU A 159 -7.33 34.14 -20.63
C LEU A 159 -8.35 34.82 -19.73
N THR A 160 -9.62 34.66 -20.06
CA THR A 160 -10.72 35.06 -19.20
C THR A 160 -11.16 33.90 -18.33
N ARG A 161 -11.89 34.18 -17.24
CA ARG A 161 -12.47 33.13 -16.37
C ARG A 161 -13.37 32.17 -17.16
N ALA A 162 -14.05 32.64 -18.21
CA ALA A 162 -14.83 31.79 -19.09
C ALA A 162 -13.96 30.85 -19.94
N ASP A 163 -12.77 31.31 -20.37
CA ASP A 163 -11.79 30.46 -21.07
C ASP A 163 -11.22 29.41 -20.13
N GLU A 164 -10.88 29.77 -18.89
CA GLU A 164 -10.41 28.86 -17.86
C GLU A 164 -11.42 27.75 -17.56
N GLN A 165 -12.70 28.13 -17.41
CA GLN A 165 -13.79 27.17 -17.22
C GLN A 165 -13.99 26.27 -18.44
N SER A 166 -13.93 26.82 -19.67
CA SER A 166 -14.09 26.04 -20.90
C SER A 166 -12.97 25.04 -21.12
N GLN A 167 -11.76 25.37 -20.67
CA GLN A 167 -10.58 24.49 -20.69
C GLN A 167 -10.50 23.56 -19.48
N ASN A 168 -11.44 23.66 -18.52
CA ASN A 168 -11.44 22.90 -17.27
C ASN A 168 -10.11 23.01 -16.53
N LEU A 169 -9.54 24.23 -16.46
CA LEU A 169 -8.29 24.50 -15.76
C LEU A 169 -8.52 24.36 -14.25
N ARG A 170 -7.80 23.45 -13.63
CA ARG A 170 -7.92 23.17 -12.22
C ARG A 170 -6.62 22.60 -11.66
N PRO A 171 -6.39 22.66 -10.35
CA PRO A 171 -5.36 21.89 -9.70
C PRO A 171 -5.72 20.40 -9.76
N TYR A 172 -4.68 19.55 -9.81
CA TYR A 172 -4.83 18.10 -9.77
C TYR A 172 -3.59 17.47 -9.10
N TRP A 173 -3.80 16.30 -8.52
CA TRP A 173 -2.74 15.61 -7.81
C TRP A 173 -2.15 14.51 -8.68
N CYS A 174 -0.81 14.50 -8.76
CA CYS A 174 -0.06 13.43 -9.42
C CYS A 174 0.56 12.56 -8.35
N PHE A 175 0.21 11.28 -8.34
CA PHE A 175 0.93 10.30 -7.54
C PHE A 175 2.33 10.10 -8.11
N VAL A 176 3.35 10.27 -7.26
CA VAL A 176 4.76 10.10 -7.62
C VAL A 176 5.36 9.01 -6.72
N PRO A 177 5.56 7.79 -7.25
CA PRO A 177 6.09 6.69 -6.47
C PRO A 177 7.51 7.00 -5.97
N ALA A 178 7.92 6.38 -4.88
CA ALA A 178 9.25 6.56 -4.28
C ALA A 178 10.38 6.44 -5.29
N THR A 179 10.29 5.46 -6.18
CA THR A 179 11.30 5.15 -7.21
C THR A 179 11.39 6.18 -8.33
N ALA A 180 10.39 7.07 -8.48
CA ALA A 180 10.41 8.11 -9.50
C ALA A 180 11.17 9.37 -9.06
N VAL A 181 11.28 9.66 -7.75
CA VAL A 181 12.04 10.81 -7.24
C VAL A 181 13.50 10.45 -7.13
N ILE A 182 14.27 10.70 -8.19
CA ILE A 182 15.68 10.28 -8.30
C ILE A 182 16.67 11.18 -7.56
N ALA A 183 16.27 12.41 -7.24
CA ALA A 183 17.05 13.30 -6.39
C ALA A 183 16.14 14.33 -5.74
N ILE A 184 16.44 14.68 -4.50
CA ILE A 184 15.76 15.74 -3.77
C ILE A 184 16.71 16.34 -2.75
N TYR A 185 16.67 17.67 -2.62
CA TYR A 185 17.47 18.44 -1.69
C TYR A 185 16.59 19.51 -1.04
N SER A 186 16.80 19.76 0.24
CA SER A 186 16.16 20.83 1.00
C SER A 186 17.20 21.71 1.66
N ASP A 187 16.81 22.93 1.99
CA ASP A 187 17.58 23.86 2.79
C ASP A 187 16.64 24.67 3.69
N TRP A 188 17.19 25.50 4.54
CA TRP A 188 16.43 26.26 5.52
C TRP A 188 16.27 27.71 5.08
N GLU A 189 15.03 28.18 5.00
CA GLU A 189 14.68 29.60 4.84
C GLU A 189 13.82 30.04 6.01
N ASN A 190 14.24 31.05 6.78
CA ASN A 190 13.52 31.56 7.96
C ASN A 190 13.10 30.46 8.96
N GLN A 191 13.96 29.49 9.22
CA GLN A 191 13.73 28.35 10.13
C GLN A 191 12.67 27.33 9.61
N ILE A 192 12.28 27.44 8.35
CA ILE A 192 11.39 26.48 7.67
C ILE A 192 12.25 25.69 6.67
N GLU A 193 12.15 24.37 6.70
CA GLU A 193 12.77 23.53 5.69
C GLU A 193 11.97 23.62 4.38
N ILE A 194 12.65 23.98 3.30
CA ILE A 194 12.05 24.10 1.97
C ILE A 194 12.77 23.18 0.99
N ILE A 195 12.04 22.60 0.06
CA ILE A 195 12.63 21.85 -1.05
C ILE A 195 13.23 22.88 -2.03
N THR A 196 14.53 22.73 -2.33
CA THR A 196 15.26 23.65 -3.20
C THR A 196 15.57 23.07 -4.56
N HIS A 197 15.67 21.74 -4.65
CA HIS A 197 15.90 21.00 -5.89
C HIS A 197 15.23 19.64 -5.83
N ALA A 198 14.55 19.25 -6.92
CA ALA A 198 14.01 17.91 -7.07
C ALA A 198 14.09 17.44 -8.53
N ARG A 199 14.34 16.15 -8.74
CA ARG A 199 14.33 15.49 -10.05
C ARG A 199 13.40 14.31 -10.01
N VAL A 200 12.43 14.30 -10.92
CA VAL A 200 11.36 13.30 -10.99
C VAL A 200 11.37 12.66 -12.37
N LEU A 201 11.37 11.33 -12.42
CA LEU A 201 11.19 10.59 -13.66
C LEU A 201 9.72 10.67 -14.09
N GLU A 202 9.47 11.11 -15.32
CA GLU A 202 8.14 11.20 -15.94
C GLU A 202 8.13 10.50 -17.30
N PRO A 203 8.39 9.19 -17.38
CA PRO A 203 8.38 8.49 -18.65
C PRO A 203 6.99 8.53 -19.29
N GLN A 204 6.95 8.69 -20.61
CA GLN A 204 5.70 8.70 -21.37
C GLN A 204 5.75 7.63 -22.45
N ILE A 205 4.65 6.87 -22.60
CA ILE A 205 4.45 5.97 -23.72
C ILE A 205 3.79 6.76 -24.85
N VAL A 206 4.44 6.78 -26.01
CA VAL A 206 3.93 7.40 -27.23
C VAL A 206 3.71 6.34 -28.28
N LEU A 207 2.61 6.43 -29.03
CA LEU A 207 2.33 5.50 -30.13
C LEU A 207 2.94 6.04 -31.43
N ASP A 208 3.79 5.25 -32.06
CA ASP A 208 4.24 5.45 -33.44
C ASP A 208 3.54 4.37 -34.31
N GLY A 209 2.40 4.75 -34.87
CA GLY A 209 1.48 3.81 -35.48
C GLY A 209 0.92 2.82 -34.45
N TYR A 210 1.29 1.55 -34.54
CA TYR A 210 0.94 0.49 -33.56
C TYR A 210 2.11 0.11 -32.64
N LEU A 211 3.26 0.78 -32.78
CA LEU A 211 4.42 0.54 -31.94
C LEU A 211 4.38 1.47 -30.72
N GLU A 212 4.56 0.89 -29.54
CA GLU A 212 4.76 1.64 -28.30
C GLU A 212 6.22 2.06 -28.19
N VAL A 213 6.45 3.36 -28.04
CA VAL A 213 7.77 3.95 -27.82
C VAL A 213 7.79 4.58 -26.43
N LEU A 214 8.68 4.09 -25.56
CA LEU A 214 8.92 4.72 -24.26
C LEU A 214 9.83 5.93 -24.46
N VAL A 215 9.28 7.11 -24.15
CA VAL A 215 10.00 8.37 -24.13
C VAL A 215 10.44 8.65 -22.68
N GLU A 216 11.73 8.67 -22.46
CA GLU A 216 12.28 8.97 -21.14
C GLU A 216 12.29 10.48 -20.90
N ARG A 217 11.68 10.89 -19.80
CA ARG A 217 11.61 12.29 -19.38
C ARG A 217 12.00 12.44 -17.92
N VAL A 218 12.60 13.59 -17.61
CA VAL A 218 12.96 14.00 -16.26
C VAL A 218 12.48 15.42 -16.03
N ARG A 219 11.60 15.61 -15.04
CA ARG A 219 11.26 16.94 -14.56
C ARG A 219 12.28 17.37 -13.53
N VAL A 220 12.99 18.45 -13.80
CA VAL A 220 13.94 19.08 -12.88
C VAL A 220 13.27 20.33 -12.32
N MET A 221 13.11 20.39 -11.02
CA MET A 221 12.56 21.53 -10.31
C MET A 221 13.64 22.18 -9.47
N ASP A 222 13.81 23.49 -9.62
CA ASP A 222 14.90 24.25 -9.01
C ASP A 222 14.42 25.54 -8.37
N ARG A 223 15.13 25.97 -7.31
CA ARG A 223 15.03 27.31 -6.75
C ARG A 223 16.42 27.95 -6.76
N GLU A 224 16.52 29.12 -7.35
CA GLU A 224 17.79 29.86 -7.44
C GLU A 224 18.12 30.54 -6.11
N VAL A 225 19.37 30.53 -5.71
CA VAL A 225 19.84 31.24 -4.51
C VAL A 225 19.91 32.72 -4.81
N ILE A 226 19.01 33.53 -4.23
CA ILE A 226 18.98 34.99 -4.41
C ILE A 226 19.56 35.76 -3.22
N GLY A 227 19.85 35.11 -2.09
CA GLY A 227 20.49 35.71 -0.94
C GLY A 227 21.43 34.74 -0.23
N ARG A 228 22.48 35.30 0.41
CA ARG A 228 23.44 34.56 1.21
C ARG A 228 23.67 35.29 2.53
N ASP A 229 23.91 34.54 3.60
CA ASP A 229 24.32 35.10 4.89
C ASP A 229 25.76 35.59 4.89
N VAL A 230 26.21 36.14 6.05
CA VAL A 230 27.59 36.64 6.23
C VAL A 230 28.64 35.52 6.10
N ALA A 231 28.26 34.27 6.32
CA ALA A 231 29.11 33.10 6.17
C ALA A 231 29.09 32.52 4.74
N GLY A 232 28.32 33.14 3.83
CA GLY A 232 28.19 32.71 2.43
C GLY A 232 27.21 31.56 2.21
N LYS A 233 26.46 31.13 3.25
CA LYS A 233 25.43 30.10 3.12
C LYS A 233 24.17 30.71 2.51
N PRO A 234 23.43 29.95 1.66
CA PRO A 234 22.15 30.37 1.16
C PRO A 234 21.19 30.66 2.32
N ASN A 235 20.47 31.78 2.24
CA ASN A 235 19.46 32.16 3.25
C ASN A 235 18.18 32.71 2.62
N LYS A 236 18.15 32.87 1.31
CA LYS A 236 16.96 33.28 0.57
C LYS A 236 16.96 32.66 -0.83
N TRP A 237 15.78 32.16 -1.22
CA TRP A 237 15.57 31.42 -2.45
C TRP A 237 14.60 32.16 -3.36
N GLY A 238 14.82 32.05 -4.65
CA GLY A 238 13.95 32.60 -5.70
C GLY A 238 12.69 31.78 -5.89
N PRO A 239 11.83 32.22 -6.82
CA PRO A 239 10.64 31.46 -7.19
C PRO A 239 11.07 30.10 -7.77
N PRO A 240 10.30 29.04 -7.51
CA PRO A 240 10.60 27.72 -8.04
C PRO A 240 10.32 27.68 -9.54
N THR A 241 11.23 27.06 -10.27
CA THR A 241 11.14 26.84 -11.72
C THR A 241 11.15 25.35 -12.02
N TYR A 242 10.65 24.95 -13.18
CA TYR A 242 10.81 23.59 -13.66
C TYR A 242 11.27 23.57 -15.11
N LYS A 243 12.00 22.49 -15.44
CA LYS A 243 12.37 22.13 -16.82
C LYS A 243 12.06 20.64 -17.01
N LEU A 244 11.31 20.35 -18.07
CA LEU A 244 11.04 18.97 -18.49
C LEU A 244 12.06 18.60 -19.57
N TRP A 245 12.94 17.68 -19.23
CA TRP A 245 13.95 17.14 -20.12
C TRP A 245 13.45 15.86 -20.76
N GLU A 246 13.71 15.70 -22.05
CA GLU A 246 13.40 14.49 -22.84
C GLU A 246 14.67 13.93 -23.46
N LEU A 247 14.84 12.60 -23.37
CA LEU A 247 15.97 11.92 -23.98
C LEU A 247 15.69 11.67 -25.47
N ILE A 248 16.39 12.42 -26.31
CA ILE A 248 16.33 12.27 -27.76
C ILE A 248 17.29 11.16 -28.19
N ARG A 249 16.72 10.06 -28.70
CA ARG A 249 17.49 8.95 -29.24
C ARG A 249 17.59 9.08 -30.76
N PRO A 250 18.81 9.06 -31.30
CA PRO A 250 18.98 9.05 -32.76
C PRO A 250 18.48 7.73 -33.36
N PRO A 251 18.16 7.71 -34.66
CA PRO A 251 17.79 6.45 -35.34
C PRO A 251 18.87 5.36 -35.19
N PRO A 252 18.52 4.06 -35.26
CA PRO A 252 19.43 2.93 -34.97
C PRO A 252 20.76 2.91 -35.76
N ASN A 253 20.83 3.62 -36.88
CA ASN A 253 22.01 3.68 -37.75
C ASN A 253 22.77 5.02 -37.66
N ALA A 254 22.38 5.93 -36.79
CA ALA A 254 23.05 7.21 -36.62
C ALA A 254 24.23 7.08 -35.65
N THR A 255 25.30 7.81 -35.92
CA THR A 255 26.51 7.90 -35.08
C THR A 255 26.39 8.98 -33.99
N SER A 256 25.27 9.71 -33.97
CA SER A 256 25.03 10.77 -32.98
C SER A 256 24.77 10.18 -31.60
N PRO A 257 25.28 10.80 -30.51
CA PRO A 257 24.99 10.38 -29.14
C PRO A 257 23.52 10.65 -28.80
N GLU A 258 23.01 9.95 -27.79
CA GLU A 258 21.78 10.31 -27.12
C GLU A 258 21.99 11.63 -26.36
N ILE A 259 21.01 12.54 -26.44
CA ILE A 259 21.09 13.86 -25.81
C ILE A 259 19.82 14.20 -25.06
N TRP A 260 19.97 14.85 -23.92
CA TRP A 260 18.85 15.43 -23.17
C TRP A 260 18.52 16.82 -23.71
N GLN A 261 17.26 17.07 -24.03
CA GLN A 261 16.75 18.34 -24.51
C GLN A 261 15.57 18.81 -23.65
N VAL A 262 15.54 20.11 -23.33
CA VAL A 262 14.36 20.71 -22.65
C VAL A 262 13.23 20.83 -23.66
N VAL A 263 12.11 20.18 -23.34
CA VAL A 263 10.88 20.20 -24.16
C VAL A 263 9.83 21.14 -23.58
N ASP A 264 9.91 21.41 -22.27
CA ASP A 264 8.99 22.28 -21.57
C ASP A 264 9.67 22.94 -20.36
N GLU A 265 9.33 24.20 -20.06
CA GLU A 265 9.84 24.91 -18.89
C GLU A 265 8.84 25.95 -18.39
N GLY A 266 8.92 26.30 -17.11
CA GLY A 266 8.05 27.28 -16.50
C GLY A 266 8.44 27.62 -15.07
N VAL A 267 7.57 28.44 -14.46
CA VAL A 267 7.69 28.91 -13.08
C VAL A 267 6.46 28.51 -12.30
N TYR A 268 6.63 27.97 -11.10
CA TYR A 268 5.51 27.70 -10.19
C TYR A 268 5.11 29.00 -9.48
N THR A 269 3.89 29.44 -9.68
CA THR A 269 3.37 30.72 -9.12
C THR A 269 3.05 30.64 -7.63
N ILE A 270 2.89 29.44 -7.08
CA ILE A 270 2.61 29.18 -5.66
C ILE A 270 3.83 29.40 -4.74
N GLY A 271 5.00 29.73 -5.28
CA GLY A 271 6.19 30.08 -4.51
C GLY A 271 6.93 28.91 -3.86
N VAL A 272 6.48 27.67 -4.01
CA VAL A 272 7.13 26.45 -3.50
C VAL A 272 7.23 25.39 -4.60
N ILE A 273 8.16 24.45 -4.48
CA ILE A 273 8.16 23.24 -5.30
C ILE A 273 7.00 22.37 -4.82
N PRO A 274 6.00 22.06 -5.68
CA PRO A 274 4.73 21.44 -5.26
C PRO A 274 4.84 19.93 -5.06
N LEU A 275 5.86 19.45 -4.36
CA LEU A 275 6.15 18.04 -4.10
C LEU A 275 6.07 17.75 -2.61
N ILE A 276 5.07 17.00 -2.18
CA ILE A 276 4.80 16.69 -0.78
C ILE A 276 5.22 15.26 -0.46
N PRO A 277 6.12 15.05 0.52
CA PRO A 277 6.50 13.72 1.00
C PRO A 277 5.50 13.18 2.02
N PHE A 278 5.20 11.89 1.93
CA PHE A 278 4.69 11.13 3.06
C PHE A 278 5.71 10.09 3.49
N ILE A 279 6.14 10.16 4.74
CA ILE A 279 7.24 9.36 5.31
C ILE A 279 6.69 8.47 6.42
N THR A 280 6.81 7.15 6.25
CA THR A 280 6.41 6.15 7.25
C THR A 280 7.58 5.67 8.09
N GLY A 281 8.79 5.73 7.54
CA GLY A 281 10.02 5.34 8.21
C GLY A 281 10.66 6.46 9.04
N GLU A 282 11.91 6.24 9.43
CA GLU A 282 12.72 7.23 10.16
C GLU A 282 13.66 7.94 9.18
N ARG A 283 13.49 9.25 9.03
CA ARG A 283 14.33 10.09 8.16
C ARG A 283 15.67 10.36 8.82
N LEU A 284 16.76 10.16 8.10
CA LEU A 284 18.09 10.58 8.52
C LEU A 284 18.20 12.10 8.42
N ALA A 285 18.64 12.74 9.50
CA ALA A 285 18.68 14.20 9.59
C ALA A 285 19.47 14.86 8.44
N GLY A 286 18.86 15.86 7.80
CA GLY A 286 19.46 16.62 6.69
C GLY A 286 19.47 15.89 5.34
N THR A 287 18.81 14.75 5.21
CA THR A 287 18.73 13.99 3.97
C THR A 287 17.30 13.50 3.74
N TYR A 288 17.00 12.90 2.59
CA TYR A 288 15.75 12.18 2.34
C TYR A 288 15.94 10.67 2.37
N GLN A 289 17.06 10.21 2.89
CA GLN A 289 17.27 8.80 3.18
C GLN A 289 16.40 8.39 4.38
N VAL A 290 15.63 7.33 4.22
CA VAL A 290 14.68 6.84 5.22
C VAL A 290 14.97 5.39 5.56
N THR A 291 14.94 5.06 6.85
CA THR A 291 14.99 3.66 7.30
C THR A 291 13.60 3.02 7.17
N PRO A 292 13.46 1.96 6.34
CA PRO A 292 12.16 1.36 6.10
C PRO A 292 11.61 0.63 7.33
N PRO A 293 10.31 0.81 7.67
CA PRO A 293 9.71 0.17 8.83
C PRO A 293 9.58 -1.35 8.67
N LEU A 294 9.44 -1.85 7.44
CA LEU A 294 9.28 -3.29 7.14
C LEU A 294 10.58 -3.98 6.73
N ARG A 295 11.76 -3.35 6.95
CA ARG A 295 13.05 -3.85 6.50
C ARG A 295 13.35 -5.27 7.01
N THR A 296 13.17 -5.52 8.31
CA THR A 296 13.42 -6.83 8.91
C THR A 296 12.52 -7.90 8.34
N ILE A 297 11.24 -7.57 8.09
CA ILE A 297 10.28 -8.51 7.49
C ILE A 297 10.68 -8.82 6.04
N ALA A 298 11.17 -7.84 5.29
CA ALA A 298 11.67 -8.05 3.94
C ALA A 298 12.91 -8.97 3.91
N ASP A 299 13.80 -8.87 4.91
CA ASP A 299 14.95 -9.75 5.03
C ASP A 299 14.51 -11.18 5.41
N LEU A 300 13.55 -11.33 6.31
CA LEU A 300 12.97 -12.62 6.67
C LEU A 300 12.21 -13.27 5.51
N GLN A 301 11.59 -12.50 4.62
CA GLN A 301 10.94 -13.05 3.42
C GLN A 301 11.93 -13.74 2.47
N ILE A 302 13.15 -13.20 2.33
CA ILE A 302 14.21 -13.88 1.57
C ILE A 302 14.66 -15.15 2.29
N GLN A 303 14.81 -15.09 3.61
CA GLN A 303 15.17 -16.26 4.41
C GLN A 303 14.11 -17.35 4.28
N GLU A 304 12.81 -17.01 4.39
CA GLU A 304 11.68 -17.92 4.21
C GLU A 304 11.71 -18.59 2.83
N TYR A 305 11.95 -17.83 1.76
CA TYR A 305 12.05 -18.35 0.40
C TYR A 305 13.20 -19.36 0.24
N ASN A 306 14.35 -19.10 0.86
CA ASN A 306 15.47 -20.03 0.87
C ASN A 306 15.19 -21.30 1.69
N GLU A 307 14.52 -21.17 2.85
CA GLU A 307 14.12 -22.30 3.69
C GLU A 307 13.08 -23.19 3.00
N GLU A 308 12.11 -22.58 2.31
CA GLU A 308 11.13 -23.29 1.48
C GLU A 308 11.80 -24.08 0.34
N SER A 309 12.77 -23.45 -0.35
CA SER A 309 13.56 -24.12 -1.38
C SER A 309 14.35 -25.32 -0.82
N ASN A 310 14.94 -25.16 0.36
CA ASN A 310 15.66 -26.23 1.01
C ASN A 310 14.74 -27.40 1.39
N LEU A 311 13.57 -27.08 1.96
CA LEU A 311 12.56 -28.08 2.31
C LEU A 311 12.08 -28.82 1.05
N GLN A 312 11.74 -28.10 -0.02
CA GLN A 312 11.31 -28.72 -1.28
C GLN A 312 12.38 -29.64 -1.88
N ASN A 313 13.64 -29.21 -1.84
CA ASN A 313 14.76 -30.04 -2.32
C ASN A 313 14.94 -31.32 -1.49
N ILE A 314 14.82 -31.21 -0.17
CA ILE A 314 14.87 -32.38 0.72
C ILE A 314 13.70 -33.32 0.43
N LEU A 315 12.49 -32.79 0.26
CA LEU A 315 11.30 -33.59 -0.05
C LEU A 315 11.43 -34.29 -1.42
N ASP A 316 11.98 -33.62 -2.42
CA ASP A 316 12.25 -34.21 -3.74
C ASP A 316 13.28 -35.37 -3.64
N LEU A 317 14.30 -35.22 -2.80
CA LEU A 317 15.29 -36.27 -2.57
C LEU A 317 14.75 -37.45 -1.74
N THR A 318 13.89 -37.19 -0.77
CA THR A 318 13.32 -38.22 0.11
C THR A 318 12.09 -38.90 -0.48
N GLY A 319 11.40 -38.26 -1.39
CA GLY A 319 10.24 -38.83 -2.12
C GLY A 319 10.60 -40.03 -3.00
N PHE A 320 11.87 -40.19 -3.31
CA PHE A 320 12.40 -41.37 -4.01
C PHE A 320 13.34 -42.12 -3.10
N PRO A 321 12.97 -43.30 -2.56
CA PRO A 321 13.85 -44.11 -1.74
C PRO A 321 15.10 -44.49 -2.53
N MET A 322 16.27 -44.23 -1.91
CA MET A 322 17.52 -44.72 -2.46
C MET A 322 17.66 -46.21 -2.14
N TYR A 323 18.02 -47.02 -3.14
CA TYR A 323 18.26 -48.41 -2.94
C TYR A 323 19.76 -48.67 -2.96
N ALA A 324 20.29 -49.25 -1.87
CA ALA A 324 21.66 -49.72 -1.81
C ALA A 324 21.71 -51.24 -2.07
N GLY A 325 22.37 -51.61 -3.15
CA GLY A 325 22.67 -53.04 -3.43
C GLY A 325 23.88 -53.49 -2.61
N ILE A 326 23.71 -54.48 -1.77
CA ILE A 326 24.79 -55.05 -0.95
C ILE A 326 25.08 -56.46 -1.45
N GLY A 327 26.31 -56.72 -1.87
CA GLY A 327 26.69 -58.03 -2.40
C GLY A 327 26.04 -58.40 -3.76
N VAL A 328 25.66 -57.39 -4.54
CA VAL A 328 25.05 -57.53 -5.89
C VAL A 328 26.05 -57.01 -6.93
N ASP A 329 26.23 -57.73 -8.02
CA ASP A 329 27.04 -57.25 -9.15
C ASP A 329 26.41 -55.99 -9.77
N LYS A 330 27.28 -55.02 -10.12
CA LYS A 330 26.81 -53.79 -10.78
C LYS A 330 26.16 -54.15 -12.13
N PRO A 331 24.88 -53.82 -12.34
CA PRO A 331 24.21 -54.08 -13.59
C PRO A 331 24.86 -53.27 -14.74
N GLU A 332 24.99 -53.91 -15.91
CA GLU A 332 25.55 -53.25 -17.12
C GLU A 332 24.64 -52.15 -17.63
N GLU A 333 23.33 -52.24 -17.41
CA GLU A 333 22.35 -51.23 -17.77
C GLU A 333 21.85 -50.48 -16.53
N PRO A 334 21.53 -49.15 -16.63
CA PRO A 334 20.95 -48.41 -15.54
C PRO A 334 19.63 -49.03 -15.07
N LEU A 335 19.52 -49.34 -13.77
CA LEU A 335 18.24 -49.79 -13.21
C LEU A 335 17.23 -48.66 -13.24
N VAL A 336 16.10 -48.91 -13.89
CA VAL A 336 14.94 -47.98 -13.86
C VAL A 336 14.26 -48.13 -12.50
N VAL A 337 14.49 -47.16 -11.62
CA VAL A 337 13.88 -47.12 -10.30
C VAL A 337 12.66 -46.20 -10.36
N GLY A 338 11.49 -46.71 -10.04
CA GLY A 338 10.25 -45.97 -10.02
C GLY A 338 9.20 -46.63 -9.14
N PRO A 339 8.10 -45.93 -8.79
CA PRO A 339 7.09 -46.44 -7.85
C PRO A 339 6.34 -47.71 -8.32
N ARG A 340 6.59 -48.16 -9.55
CA ARG A 340 6.00 -49.39 -10.15
C ARG A 340 7.04 -50.34 -10.71
N SER A 341 8.35 -50.11 -10.44
CA SER A 341 9.42 -51.01 -10.89
C SER A 341 9.70 -52.07 -9.84
N ILE A 342 9.77 -53.34 -10.29
CA ILE A 342 10.17 -54.48 -9.47
C ILE A 342 11.66 -54.69 -9.73
N ILE A 343 12.46 -54.66 -8.63
CA ILE A 343 13.90 -54.93 -8.71
C ILE A 343 14.09 -56.43 -8.54
N TRP A 344 14.64 -57.08 -9.54
CA TRP A 344 15.02 -58.49 -9.50
C TRP A 344 16.49 -58.60 -9.10
N VAL A 345 16.77 -59.32 -8.03
CA VAL A 345 18.12 -59.57 -7.56
C VAL A 345 18.49 -60.99 -7.98
N PRO A 346 19.35 -61.18 -8.99
CA PRO A 346 19.82 -62.52 -9.31
C PRO A 346 20.72 -63.05 -8.19
N PRO A 347 20.67 -64.35 -7.88
CA PRO A 347 21.59 -64.93 -6.95
C PRO A 347 23.03 -64.76 -7.44
N PRO A 348 24.01 -64.40 -6.59
CA PRO A 348 25.39 -64.26 -7.00
C PRO A 348 25.96 -65.63 -7.41
N SER A 349 26.86 -65.65 -8.40
CA SER A 349 27.50 -66.86 -8.93
C SER A 349 28.39 -67.55 -7.85
N SER A 350 28.85 -66.85 -6.86
CA SER A 350 29.58 -67.35 -5.69
C SER A 350 29.53 -66.30 -4.55
N GLY A 351 29.01 -66.67 -3.38
CA GLY A 351 28.95 -65.78 -2.23
C GLY A 351 27.60 -65.77 -1.50
N PRO A 352 27.45 -65.03 -0.42
CA PRO A 352 26.18 -64.86 0.27
C PRO A 352 25.18 -64.12 -0.60
N GLN A 353 23.91 -64.43 -0.45
CA GLN A 353 22.79 -63.82 -1.18
C GLN A 353 22.82 -62.28 -1.05
N GLY A 354 22.76 -61.58 -2.18
CA GLY A 354 22.70 -60.13 -2.23
C GLY A 354 21.35 -59.60 -1.72
N ASP A 355 21.36 -58.40 -1.20
CA ASP A 355 20.20 -57.73 -0.67
C ASP A 355 20.12 -56.27 -1.22
N PHE A 356 18.91 -55.76 -1.35
CA PHE A 356 18.65 -54.36 -1.61
C PHE A 356 18.00 -53.73 -0.38
N LYS A 357 18.64 -52.73 0.19
CA LYS A 357 18.07 -51.95 1.29
C LYS A 357 17.60 -50.61 0.80
N ALA A 358 16.36 -50.27 1.16
CA ALA A 358 15.90 -48.89 1.03
C ALA A 358 16.65 -48.06 2.11
N VAL A 359 17.34 -47.03 1.65
CA VAL A 359 18.00 -46.05 2.53
C VAL A 359 17.14 -44.81 2.52
N GLU A 360 16.36 -44.62 3.56
CA GLU A 360 15.56 -43.43 3.76
C GLU A 360 16.30 -42.48 4.70
N PRO A 361 16.36 -41.16 4.35
CA PRO A 361 16.84 -40.15 5.27
C PRO A 361 15.99 -40.14 6.55
N ALA A 362 16.61 -39.95 7.71
CA ALA A 362 15.89 -39.90 8.97
C ALA A 362 14.87 -38.76 8.96
N GLY A 363 13.58 -39.02 9.15
CA GLY A 363 12.50 -38.06 9.14
C GLY A 363 12.67 -36.91 10.16
N THR A 364 13.54 -37.08 11.14
CA THR A 364 13.92 -36.06 12.14
C THR A 364 14.54 -34.82 11.48
N SER A 365 15.37 -34.97 10.44
CA SER A 365 15.98 -33.84 9.72
C SER A 365 14.97 -33.01 8.97
N ILE A 366 13.97 -33.65 8.34
CA ILE A 366 12.87 -32.98 7.63
C ILE A 366 12.05 -32.14 8.62
N LYS A 367 11.75 -32.72 9.79
CA LYS A 367 10.99 -32.04 10.83
C LYS A 367 11.71 -30.79 11.33
N ILE A 368 13.04 -30.84 11.55
CA ILE A 368 13.82 -29.66 11.98
C ILE A 368 13.74 -28.52 10.95
N VAL A 369 13.87 -28.84 9.65
CA VAL A 369 13.78 -27.83 8.59
C VAL A 369 12.37 -27.26 8.50
N PHE A 370 11.35 -28.11 8.61
CA PHE A 370 9.96 -27.68 8.64
C PHE A 370 9.64 -26.79 9.85
N ASP A 371 10.07 -27.19 11.05
CA ASP A 371 9.87 -26.42 12.29
C ASP A 371 10.57 -25.05 12.18
N LYS A 372 11.78 -25.01 11.59
CA LYS A 372 12.49 -23.74 11.34
C LYS A 372 11.70 -22.82 10.40
N LEU A 373 11.20 -23.34 9.27
CA LEU A 373 10.38 -22.59 8.33
C LEU A 373 9.12 -22.03 9.01
N GLN A 374 8.43 -22.84 9.83
CA GLN A 374 7.25 -22.38 10.56
C GLN A 374 7.59 -21.30 11.59
N ASN A 375 8.75 -21.42 12.26
CA ASN A 375 9.22 -20.38 13.19
C ASN A 375 9.51 -19.06 12.46
N THR A 376 10.19 -19.10 11.30
CA THR A 376 10.43 -17.90 10.48
C THR A 376 9.11 -17.24 10.04
N ARG A 377 8.14 -18.04 9.61
CA ARG A 377 6.78 -17.55 9.25
C ARG A 377 6.04 -16.93 10.43
N THR A 378 6.19 -17.51 11.60
CA THR A 378 5.60 -16.98 12.84
C THR A 378 6.27 -15.67 13.22
N GLU A 379 7.60 -15.60 13.20
CA GLU A 379 8.36 -14.38 13.49
C GLU A 379 8.00 -13.23 12.53
N MET A 380 7.84 -13.50 11.23
CA MET A 380 7.39 -12.50 10.26
C MET A 380 6.02 -11.93 10.63
N ARG A 381 5.05 -12.78 11.01
CA ARG A 381 3.71 -12.34 11.40
C ARG A 381 3.72 -11.57 12.71
N ASP A 382 4.54 -12.00 13.68
CA ASP A 382 4.69 -11.30 14.96
C ASP A 382 5.29 -9.90 14.76
N LEU A 383 6.33 -9.78 13.94
CA LEU A 383 6.91 -8.49 13.58
C LEU A 383 5.98 -7.65 12.70
N GLY A 384 5.21 -8.29 11.83
CA GLY A 384 4.17 -7.65 11.01
C GLY A 384 2.90 -7.31 11.80
N MET A 385 2.90 -7.56 13.11
CA MET A 385 1.81 -7.21 14.01
C MET A 385 0.45 -7.81 13.58
N GLN A 386 0.49 -8.97 12.93
CA GLN A 386 -0.72 -9.72 12.62
C GLN A 386 -1.14 -10.51 13.86
N PRO A 387 -2.44 -10.50 14.23
CA PRO A 387 -2.92 -11.36 15.29
C PRO A 387 -2.69 -12.82 14.88
N LEU A 388 -1.88 -13.53 15.68
CA LEU A 388 -1.63 -14.94 15.44
C LEU A 388 -2.92 -15.72 15.66
N THR A 389 -3.32 -16.48 14.67
CA THR A 389 -4.40 -17.48 14.76
C THR A 389 -3.92 -18.75 15.50
N GLN A 390 -3.05 -18.59 16.48
CA GLN A 390 -2.63 -19.73 17.30
C GLN A 390 -3.70 -20.02 18.36
N SER A 391 -4.14 -21.25 18.42
CA SER A 391 -5.18 -21.76 19.32
C SER A 391 -4.86 -21.64 20.82
N ASN A 392 -3.68 -21.14 21.20
CA ASN A 392 -3.20 -21.05 22.58
C ASN A 392 -2.95 -19.61 23.07
N LEU A 393 -3.28 -18.57 22.28
CA LEU A 393 -3.18 -17.20 22.76
C LEU A 393 -4.38 -16.83 23.62
N THR A 394 -4.13 -16.26 24.79
CA THR A 394 -5.20 -15.70 25.61
C THR A 394 -5.70 -14.41 24.97
N VAL A 395 -6.97 -14.07 25.17
CA VAL A 395 -7.59 -12.81 24.69
C VAL A 395 -6.75 -11.58 25.05
N ILE A 396 -6.10 -11.60 26.22
CA ILE A 396 -5.22 -10.52 26.71
C ILE A 396 -3.97 -10.37 25.83
N THR A 397 -3.32 -11.48 25.46
CA THR A 397 -2.10 -11.45 24.65
C THR A 397 -2.39 -10.99 23.21
N THR A 398 -3.51 -11.45 22.64
CA THR A 398 -3.98 -11.00 21.32
C THR A 398 -4.29 -9.51 21.35
N GLY A 399 -4.93 -9.01 22.41
CA GLY A 399 -5.22 -7.59 22.61
C GLY A 399 -3.93 -6.74 22.67
N GLN A 400 -2.90 -7.17 23.40
CA GLN A 400 -1.64 -6.43 23.49
C GLN A 400 -0.89 -6.33 22.15
N VAL A 401 -0.87 -7.39 21.36
CA VAL A 401 -0.25 -7.37 20.01
C VAL A 401 -1.02 -6.41 19.10
N ALA A 402 -2.34 -6.47 19.15
CA ALA A 402 -3.20 -5.57 18.37
C ALA A 402 -3.01 -4.10 18.75
N VAL A 403 -2.93 -3.76 20.04
CA VAL A 403 -2.67 -2.38 20.52
C VAL A 403 -1.32 -1.88 20.02
N LYS A 404 -0.27 -2.71 20.05
CA LYS A 404 1.05 -2.32 19.52
C LYS A 404 1.01 -2.05 18.02
N ALA A 405 0.33 -2.90 17.25
CA ALA A 405 0.12 -2.72 15.82
C ALA A 405 -0.64 -1.42 15.52
N ASN A 406 -1.70 -1.19 16.25
CA ASN A 406 -2.55 -0.03 16.07
C ASN A 406 -1.81 1.27 16.38
N SER A 407 -0.93 1.31 17.40
CA SER A 407 -0.17 2.50 17.73
C SER A 407 0.79 2.97 16.62
N GLN A 408 1.41 2.05 15.89
CA GLN A 408 2.29 2.40 14.76
C GLN A 408 1.49 2.91 13.55
N VAL A 409 0.42 2.20 13.19
CA VAL A 409 -0.46 2.63 12.10
C VAL A 409 -1.14 3.95 12.44
N GLN A 410 -1.53 4.16 13.71
CA GLN A 410 -2.07 5.43 14.18
C GLN A 410 -1.06 6.59 13.99
N ALA A 411 0.21 6.38 14.34
CA ALA A 411 1.25 7.39 14.13
C ALA A 411 1.44 7.71 12.64
N TRP A 412 1.36 6.71 11.75
CA TRP A 412 1.38 6.92 10.30
C TRP A 412 0.13 7.66 9.82
N SER A 413 -1.06 7.31 10.33
CA SER A 413 -2.32 7.96 9.95
C SER A 413 -2.35 9.45 10.33
N ILE A 414 -1.76 9.82 11.46
CA ILE A 414 -1.63 11.23 11.88
C ILE A 414 -0.72 11.98 10.89
N ARG A 415 0.48 11.44 10.61
CA ARG A 415 1.40 12.05 9.64
C ARG A 415 0.81 12.11 8.23
N PHE A 416 -0.04 11.13 7.89
CA PHE A 416 -0.70 11.09 6.60
C PHE A 416 -1.78 12.17 6.47
N ALA A 417 -2.55 12.40 7.53
CA ALA A 417 -3.50 13.52 7.57
C ALA A 417 -2.76 14.85 7.35
N ASP A 418 -1.64 15.08 8.06
CA ASP A 418 -0.82 16.28 7.89
C ASP A 418 -0.31 16.43 6.43
N ALA A 419 0.09 15.32 5.78
CA ALA A 419 0.54 15.34 4.38
C ALA A 419 -0.61 15.62 3.40
N LEU A 420 -1.79 15.07 3.64
CA LEU A 420 -3.00 15.37 2.84
C LEU A 420 -3.42 16.83 3.01
N GLU A 421 -3.41 17.36 4.22
CA GLU A 421 -3.69 18.78 4.51
C GLU A 421 -2.71 19.71 3.80
N GLN A 422 -1.41 19.36 3.74
CA GLN A 422 -0.43 20.09 2.93
C GLN A 422 -0.75 20.07 1.44
N CYS A 423 -1.20 18.93 0.89
CA CYS A 423 -1.62 18.85 -0.51
C CYS A 423 -2.84 19.74 -0.78
N TRP A 424 -3.81 19.75 0.14
CA TRP A 424 -4.98 20.61 0.02
C TRP A 424 -4.63 22.10 0.19
N GLN A 425 -3.67 22.44 1.05
CA GLN A 425 -3.17 23.81 1.15
C GLN A 425 -2.55 24.26 -0.17
N LEU A 426 -1.72 23.42 -0.83
CA LEU A 426 -1.19 23.76 -2.16
C LEU A 426 -2.29 23.85 -3.21
N THR A 427 -3.35 23.05 -3.09
CA THR A 427 -4.52 23.15 -3.97
C THR A 427 -5.21 24.50 -3.80
N ALA A 428 -5.38 24.97 -2.57
CA ALA A 428 -5.92 26.29 -2.27
C ALA A 428 -5.01 27.42 -2.77
N ASP A 429 -3.69 27.29 -2.60
CA ASP A 429 -2.72 28.25 -3.13
C ASP A 429 -2.83 28.38 -4.66
N TRP A 430 -3.02 27.27 -5.38
CA TRP A 430 -3.28 27.27 -6.83
C TRP A 430 -4.60 27.94 -7.22
N LEU A 431 -5.64 27.82 -6.40
CA LEU A 431 -6.93 28.49 -6.59
C LEU A 431 -6.91 29.95 -6.14
N GLY A 432 -5.85 30.39 -5.44
CA GLY A 432 -5.72 31.74 -4.88
C GLY A 432 -6.60 31.95 -3.65
N ASP A 433 -7.04 30.89 -2.98
CA ASP A 433 -7.84 30.95 -1.75
C ASP A 433 -6.95 30.86 -0.51
N ALA A 434 -6.54 32.01 -0.01
CA ALA A 434 -5.73 32.12 1.20
C ALA A 434 -6.51 31.91 2.52
N THR A 435 -7.82 31.69 2.44
CA THR A 435 -8.71 31.57 3.62
C THR A 435 -9.07 30.13 3.94
N PHE A 436 -8.80 29.23 3.04
CA PHE A 436 -9.11 27.81 3.22
C PHE A 436 -8.12 27.14 4.17
N GLU A 437 -8.63 26.58 5.26
CA GLU A 437 -7.89 25.78 6.23
C GLU A 437 -8.35 24.33 6.12
N PRO A 438 -7.61 23.46 5.41
CA PRO A 438 -8.03 22.08 5.20
C PRO A 438 -7.94 21.27 6.51
N GLU A 439 -8.99 20.51 6.82
CA GLU A 439 -9.00 19.47 7.82
C GLU A 439 -9.40 18.14 7.16
N VAL A 440 -8.50 17.14 7.19
CA VAL A 440 -8.75 15.86 6.52
C VAL A 440 -9.12 14.80 7.55
N LEU A 441 -10.25 14.15 7.33
CA LEU A 441 -10.73 13.05 8.16
C LEU A 441 -10.07 11.74 7.70
N VAL A 442 -9.14 11.25 8.50
CA VAL A 442 -8.50 9.94 8.35
C VAL A 442 -8.76 9.12 9.60
N THR A 443 -9.02 7.83 9.46
CA THR A 443 -9.20 6.95 10.63
C THR A 443 -7.91 6.90 11.44
N LYS A 444 -7.99 7.32 12.70
CA LYS A 444 -6.86 7.34 13.66
C LYS A 444 -7.08 6.38 14.83
N ASP A 445 -8.29 5.88 15.03
CA ASP A 445 -8.63 4.95 16.11
C ASP A 445 -9.01 3.58 15.56
N PHE A 446 -8.12 2.61 15.74
CA PHE A 446 -8.28 1.24 15.27
C PHE A 446 -8.73 0.27 16.37
N ASN A 447 -8.97 0.76 17.59
CA ASN A 447 -9.33 -0.07 18.73
C ASN A 447 -10.84 -0.27 18.85
N ALA A 448 -11.62 0.59 18.24
CA ALA A 448 -13.09 0.58 18.32
C ALA A 448 -13.71 -0.75 17.83
N GLY A 449 -13.11 -1.42 16.84
CA GLY A 449 -13.58 -2.73 16.35
C GLY A 449 -13.21 -3.94 17.21
N MET A 450 -12.40 -3.75 18.26
CA MET A 450 -11.99 -4.80 19.22
C MET A 450 -12.77 -4.74 20.54
N ASP A 451 -13.61 -3.72 20.72
CA ASP A 451 -14.44 -3.59 21.90
C ASP A 451 -15.59 -4.60 21.84
N ASP A 452 -15.72 -5.42 22.88
CA ASP A 452 -16.83 -6.36 23.07
C ASP A 452 -18.17 -5.66 23.44
N GLY A 453 -18.24 -4.35 23.25
CA GLY A 453 -19.34 -3.48 23.60
C GLY A 453 -19.27 -2.94 25.04
N THR A 454 -18.18 -3.21 25.77
CA THR A 454 -18.00 -2.66 27.12
C THR A 454 -17.62 -1.19 27.09
N GLY A 455 -16.83 -0.72 26.13
CA GLY A 455 -16.46 0.68 25.94
C GLY A 455 -17.68 1.54 25.65
N PHE A 456 -18.51 1.16 24.69
CA PHE A 456 -19.74 1.89 24.38
C PHE A 456 -20.73 1.91 25.54
N LYS A 457 -20.84 0.81 26.32
CA LYS A 457 -21.63 0.81 27.55
C LYS A 457 -21.12 1.78 28.59
N SER A 458 -19.79 1.89 28.75
CA SER A 458 -19.18 2.88 29.64
C SER A 458 -19.48 4.31 29.19
N ASP A 459 -19.40 4.59 27.88
CA ASP A 459 -19.77 5.90 27.30
C ASP A 459 -21.26 6.20 27.53
N LEU A 460 -22.15 5.22 27.40
CA LEU A 460 -23.58 5.35 27.72
C LEU A 460 -23.80 5.65 29.22
N GLU A 461 -23.01 5.06 30.13
CA GLU A 461 -23.08 5.38 31.56
C GLU A 461 -22.62 6.80 31.87
N LEU A 462 -21.53 7.25 31.23
CA LEU A 462 -21.07 8.64 31.32
C LEU A 462 -22.15 9.61 30.81
N ARG A 463 -22.85 9.27 29.74
CA ARG A 463 -23.98 10.06 29.24
C ARG A 463 -25.16 10.08 30.19
N LYS A 464 -25.52 8.94 30.82
CA LYS A 464 -26.58 8.87 31.83
C LYS A 464 -26.27 9.77 33.04
N ASN A 465 -24.99 9.85 33.43
CA ASN A 465 -24.50 10.70 34.48
C ASN A 465 -24.37 12.17 34.05
N LYS A 466 -24.58 12.50 32.77
CA LYS A 466 -24.40 13.83 32.16
C LYS A 466 -22.95 14.32 32.16
N ASP A 467 -21.97 13.40 32.23
CA ASP A 467 -20.55 13.71 32.18
C ASP A 467 -20.06 14.00 30.73
N ILE A 468 -20.79 13.53 29.70
CA ILE A 468 -20.54 13.80 28.29
C ILE A 468 -21.78 14.31 27.55
N SER A 469 -21.57 15.02 26.43
CA SER A 469 -22.64 15.58 25.61
C SER A 469 -23.42 14.50 24.82
N GLY A 470 -24.60 14.85 24.28
CA GLY A 470 -25.33 13.97 23.35
C GLY A 470 -24.59 13.73 22.06
N GLU A 471 -23.91 14.75 21.55
CA GLU A 471 -23.06 14.67 20.36
C GLU A 471 -21.91 13.69 20.57
N ALA A 472 -21.21 13.75 21.72
CA ALA A 472 -20.12 12.84 22.05
C ALA A 472 -20.54 11.35 22.09
N ILE A 473 -21.78 11.05 22.52
CA ILE A 473 -22.27 9.67 22.52
C ILE A 473 -22.66 9.19 21.12
N VAL A 474 -23.12 10.10 20.25
CA VAL A 474 -23.38 9.78 18.84
C VAL A 474 -22.06 9.53 18.11
N ASP A 475 -21.05 10.37 18.32
CA ASP A 475 -19.70 10.13 17.81
C ASP A 475 -19.12 8.79 18.28
N ALA A 476 -19.34 8.44 19.56
CA ALA A 476 -18.98 7.13 20.08
C ALA A 476 -19.78 6.01 19.37
N ALA A 477 -21.09 6.17 19.16
CA ALA A 477 -21.91 5.18 18.47
C ALA A 477 -21.50 4.99 17.01
N ILE A 478 -21.12 6.06 16.31
CA ILE A 478 -20.53 5.99 14.96
C ILE A 478 -19.19 5.27 15.02
N ARG A 479 -18.31 5.63 15.98
CA ARG A 479 -17.00 5.01 16.18
C ARG A 479 -17.09 3.50 16.40
N TYR A 480 -18.06 3.05 17.17
CA TYR A 480 -18.29 1.62 17.45
C TYR A 480 -19.16 0.92 16.41
N GLY A 481 -19.59 1.62 15.34
CA GLY A 481 -20.38 1.04 14.25
C GLY A 481 -21.85 0.78 14.58
N TYR A 482 -22.39 1.40 15.61
CA TYR A 482 -23.82 1.30 15.97
C TYR A 482 -24.69 2.27 15.16
N LEU A 483 -24.10 3.35 14.65
CA LEU A 483 -24.76 4.31 13.76
C LEU A 483 -23.94 4.45 12.47
N PRO A 484 -24.60 4.77 11.34
CA PRO A 484 -23.91 5.02 10.10
C PRO A 484 -23.05 6.31 10.19
N GLU A 485 -22.02 6.42 9.34
CA GLU A 485 -21.07 7.55 9.39
C GLU A 485 -21.69 8.89 8.94
N ASP A 486 -22.72 8.82 8.12
CA ASP A 486 -23.50 9.95 7.63
C ASP A 486 -24.67 10.36 8.56
N PHE A 487 -24.67 9.87 9.80
CA PHE A 487 -25.72 10.18 10.76
C PHE A 487 -25.65 11.66 11.20
N ASP A 488 -26.63 12.46 10.80
CA ASP A 488 -26.74 13.86 11.19
C ASP A 488 -27.47 13.98 12.54
N TYR A 489 -26.68 14.22 13.59
CA TYR A 489 -27.17 14.41 14.96
C TYR A 489 -28.13 15.59 15.07
N LYS A 490 -27.91 16.70 14.33
CA LYS A 490 -28.78 17.90 14.42
C LYS A 490 -30.13 17.64 13.78
N ALA A 491 -30.13 17.02 12.60
CA ALA A 491 -31.37 16.65 11.92
C ALA A 491 -32.17 15.62 12.75
N ASP A 492 -31.51 14.66 13.38
CA ASP A 492 -32.14 13.69 14.30
C ASP A 492 -32.75 14.38 15.53
N GLN A 493 -32.03 15.32 16.12
CA GLN A 493 -32.54 16.12 17.26
C GLN A 493 -33.80 16.93 16.91
N GLU A 494 -33.92 17.45 15.70
CA GLU A 494 -35.12 18.14 15.22
C GLU A 494 -36.30 17.17 15.10
N ILE A 495 -36.03 15.96 14.61
CA ILE A 495 -37.05 14.89 14.50
C ILE A 495 -37.53 14.49 15.90
N VAL A 496 -36.60 14.22 16.83
CA VAL A 496 -36.91 13.84 18.23
C VAL A 496 -37.67 14.95 18.95
N ALA A 497 -37.32 16.23 18.72
CA ALA A 497 -38.03 17.36 19.30
C ALA A 497 -39.48 17.42 18.79
N LYS A 498 -39.68 17.20 17.48
CA LYS A 498 -41.00 17.18 16.87
C LYS A 498 -41.84 16.01 17.35
N GLU A 499 -41.24 14.82 17.49
CA GLU A 499 -41.94 13.65 18.08
C GLU A 499 -42.35 13.91 19.53
N ALA A 500 -41.51 14.62 20.30
CA ALA A 500 -41.82 15.00 21.67
C ALA A 500 -43.00 16.01 21.75
N GLU A 501 -43.05 16.99 20.83
CA GLU A 501 -44.17 17.93 20.70
C GLU A 501 -45.46 17.21 20.32
N ASP A 502 -45.42 16.32 19.34
CA ASP A 502 -46.58 15.52 18.91
C ASP A 502 -47.06 14.59 20.03
N ALA A 503 -46.16 13.98 20.81
CA ALA A 503 -46.49 13.18 21.97
C ALA A 503 -47.13 14.02 23.09
N MET A 504 -46.66 15.23 23.33
CA MET A 504 -47.25 16.17 24.29
C MET A 504 -48.63 16.65 23.80
N ALA A 505 -48.79 16.96 22.52
CA ALA A 505 -50.07 17.35 21.94
C ALA A 505 -51.13 16.22 22.05
N ASN A 506 -50.70 14.97 21.84
CA ASN A 506 -51.56 13.79 22.02
C ASN A 506 -51.86 13.46 23.49
N THR A 507 -51.08 13.99 24.43
CA THR A 507 -51.25 13.75 25.87
C THR A 507 -52.06 14.88 26.54
N MET A 508 -52.35 16.01 25.88
CA MET A 508 -53.23 17.05 26.37
C MET A 508 -54.66 16.56 26.43
N VAL A 509 -55.08 16.13 27.60
CA VAL A 509 -56.47 15.80 27.91
C VAL A 509 -57.30 17.08 27.81
N THR A 510 -58.13 17.20 26.81
CA THR A 510 -59.10 18.27 26.66
C THR A 510 -60.10 18.14 27.80
N ILE A 511 -60.14 19.10 28.71
CA ILE A 511 -61.12 19.18 29.82
C ILE A 511 -62.38 19.87 29.26
N ASP A 512 -63.52 19.24 29.43
CA ASP A 512 -64.82 19.83 29.10
C ASP A 512 -65.04 21.11 29.97
N PRO A 513 -65.19 22.27 29.37
CA PRO A 513 -65.31 23.52 30.11
C PRO A 513 -66.58 23.66 30.91
N VAL A 514 -67.56 22.78 30.72
CA VAL A 514 -68.87 22.80 31.42
C VAL A 514 -68.90 21.81 32.59
N THR A 515 -68.25 20.66 32.46
CA THR A 515 -68.31 19.59 33.47
C THR A 515 -67.03 19.41 34.28
N GLY A 516 -65.91 20.04 33.86
CA GLY A 516 -64.61 19.92 34.54
C GLY A 516 -64.00 18.51 34.52
N LYS A 517 -64.56 17.61 33.73
CA LYS A 517 -64.04 16.25 33.57
C LYS A 517 -63.27 16.07 32.26
N PRO A 518 -62.23 15.20 32.25
CA PRO A 518 -61.50 14.93 31.02
C PRO A 518 -62.44 14.27 30.00
N LEU A 519 -62.52 14.86 28.79
CA LEU A 519 -63.12 14.20 27.62
C LEU A 519 -62.27 12.99 27.29
N GLN A 520 -62.78 11.79 27.52
CA GLN A 520 -62.14 10.58 27.00
C GLN A 520 -62.15 10.64 25.47
N ALA A 521 -60.96 10.74 24.88
CA ALA A 521 -60.81 10.52 23.46
C ALA A 521 -61.31 9.12 23.11
N PRO A 522 -62.04 8.94 21.99
CA PRO A 522 -62.47 7.62 21.55
C PRO A 522 -61.25 6.75 21.36
N ILE A 523 -61.21 5.61 22.06
CA ILE A 523 -60.18 4.59 21.90
C ILE A 523 -60.19 4.21 20.42
N ALA A 524 -59.17 4.63 19.69
CA ALA A 524 -58.94 4.16 18.34
C ALA A 524 -58.78 2.62 18.42
N GLN A 525 -59.78 1.91 17.93
CA GLN A 525 -59.69 0.45 17.80
C GLN A 525 -58.47 0.14 16.96
N ALA A 526 -57.50 -0.52 17.57
CA ALA A 526 -56.37 -1.08 16.86
C ALA A 526 -56.88 -2.00 15.75
N VAL A 527 -56.68 -1.59 14.52
CA VAL A 527 -56.92 -2.46 13.35
C VAL A 527 -55.92 -3.60 13.45
N PRO A 528 -56.35 -4.86 13.56
CA PRO A 528 -55.42 -5.97 13.57
C PRO A 528 -54.68 -6.00 12.22
N PRO A 529 -53.38 -6.28 12.19
CA PRO A 529 -52.63 -6.39 10.94
C PRO A 529 -53.25 -7.54 10.11
N THR A 530 -53.70 -7.20 8.90
CA THR A 530 -54.13 -8.17 7.89
C THR A 530 -52.97 -9.12 7.60
N ALA A 531 -53.13 -10.33 8.03
CA ALA A 531 -52.28 -11.46 7.67
C ALA A 531 -52.43 -11.73 6.16
N THR A 532 -51.46 -11.31 5.38
CA THR A 532 -51.21 -11.87 4.05
C THR A 532 -50.53 -13.20 4.24
N GLY A 533 -51.32 -14.25 4.10
CA GLY A 533 -50.84 -15.62 4.11
C GLY A 533 -49.92 -15.89 2.90
N ASN A 534 -48.77 -16.43 3.18
CA ASN A 534 -48.10 -17.35 2.28
C ASN A 534 -47.63 -18.53 3.11
N GLY A 535 -48.38 -19.63 2.91
CA GLY A 535 -48.06 -20.91 3.51
C GLY A 535 -46.77 -21.48 2.97
N GLN A 536 -45.86 -21.73 3.86
CA GLN A 536 -44.86 -22.78 3.71
C GLN A 536 -44.68 -23.47 5.06
N THR A 537 -45.15 -24.69 5.10
CA THR A 537 -45.00 -25.68 6.18
C THR A 537 -43.48 -26.01 6.32
N PRO A 538 -42.91 -25.98 7.53
CA PRO A 538 -41.55 -26.50 7.72
C PRO A 538 -41.57 -28.03 7.69
N PRO A 539 -40.50 -28.67 7.12
CA PRO A 539 -40.40 -30.12 7.11
C PRO A 539 -40.12 -30.67 8.53
N ALA A 540 -40.78 -31.77 8.84
CA ALA A 540 -40.68 -32.51 10.07
C ALA A 540 -39.26 -33.02 10.35
N GLN A 541 -38.81 -32.94 11.61
CA GLN A 541 -37.62 -33.59 12.12
C GLN A 541 -37.84 -35.13 12.15
N PRO A 542 -36.81 -35.93 11.79
CA PRO A 542 -36.83 -37.36 12.01
C PRO A 542 -36.59 -37.72 13.49
N PRO A 543 -37.16 -38.85 13.98
CA PRO A 543 -37.03 -39.25 15.36
C PRO A 543 -35.64 -39.82 15.70
N PRO A 544 -35.19 -39.79 16.96
CA PRO A 544 -33.95 -40.40 17.38
C PRO A 544 -34.10 -41.91 17.44
N GLY A 545 -33.22 -42.61 16.72
CA GLY A 545 -33.20 -44.07 16.70
C GLY A 545 -31.78 -44.59 16.79
N GLN A 546 -31.55 -45.33 17.84
CA GLN A 546 -30.62 -46.44 18.16
C GLN A 546 -29.21 -46.38 17.58
#